data_b1948edf21a30c18dab933b44c26fe60
#
_entry.id   b1948edf21a30c18dab933b44c26fe60
#
_cell.length_a   1.000
_cell.length_b   1.000
_cell.length_c   1.000
_cell.angle_alpha   90.00
_cell.angle_beta   90.00
_cell.angle_gamma   90.00
#
_symmetry.space_group_name_H-M   'P 1'
#
loop_
_entity.id
_entity.type
_entity.pdbx_description
1 polymer ?
#
loop_
_entity_poly.entity_id
_entity_poly.type
_entity_poly.pdbx_seq_one_letter_code
_entity_poly.pdbx_strand_id
1 'polypeptide(L)'
;TECAIVEFKQDEATRTLCPVCGNVSDGTHLALVEEVTAEGEHLPYGELVLRMGETANGNTLLSVCFEVSGKLTRPKGKVKITMPADLLNGVTLALLNADGTEIDLPYIVEGENAVFTLNFTDAEIPTALIRLIPTAE
;
A
#
# COMPACT_ATOMS: atom_id res chain seq x y z
N THR A 1 20.17 -8.37 -1.97
CA THR A 1 18.75 -8.40 -1.60
C THR A 1 17.90 -8.55 -2.85
N GLU A 2 17.14 -9.60 -2.92
CA GLU A 2 16.25 -9.81 -4.06
C GLU A 2 14.95 -9.05 -3.85
N CYS A 3 14.52 -8.33 -4.89
CA CYS A 3 13.23 -7.66 -4.84
C CYS A 3 12.12 -8.68 -5.09
N ALA A 4 11.08 -8.62 -4.27
CA ALA A 4 9.87 -9.38 -4.49
C ALA A 4 8.99 -8.62 -5.47
N ILE A 5 8.70 -9.21 -6.62
CA ILE A 5 7.94 -8.53 -7.67
C ILE A 5 6.46 -8.88 -7.53
N VAL A 6 5.64 -7.84 -7.45
CA VAL A 6 4.18 -7.96 -7.40
C VAL A 6 3.61 -7.41 -8.70
N GLU A 7 2.75 -8.18 -9.34
CA GLU A 7 2.09 -7.78 -10.58
C GLU A 7 0.71 -7.22 -10.26
N PHE A 8 0.36 -6.11 -10.89
CA PHE A 8 -0.95 -5.50 -10.72
C PHE A 8 -1.41 -4.86 -12.03
N LYS A 9 -2.71 -4.64 -12.15
CA LYS A 9 -3.29 -3.96 -13.31
C LYS A 9 -3.74 -2.56 -12.95
N GLN A 10 -3.43 -1.63 -13.84
CA GLN A 10 -3.84 -0.24 -13.69
C GLN A 10 -4.05 0.35 -15.08
N ASP A 11 -5.20 0.98 -15.31
CA ASP A 11 -5.56 1.59 -16.61
C ASP A 11 -5.40 0.61 -17.78
N GLU A 12 -5.89 -0.61 -17.59
CA GLU A 12 -5.85 -1.71 -18.57
C GLU A 12 -4.44 -2.19 -18.91
N ALA A 13 -3.43 -1.72 -18.19
CA ALA A 13 -2.04 -2.14 -18.37
C ALA A 13 -1.58 -2.97 -17.18
N THR A 14 -0.80 -4.00 -17.46
CA THR A 14 -0.15 -4.78 -16.40
C THR A 14 1.16 -4.12 -16.03
N ARG A 15 1.35 -3.87 -14.74
CA ARG A 15 2.56 -3.26 -14.20
C ARG A 15 3.13 -4.14 -13.10
N THR A 16 4.40 -3.98 -12.82
CA THR A 16 5.06 -4.69 -11.73
C THR A 16 5.65 -3.68 -10.75
N LEU A 17 5.70 -4.10 -9.50
CA LEU A 17 6.19 -3.29 -8.39
C LEU A 17 7.01 -4.15 -7.45
N CYS A 18 8.16 -3.64 -7.01
CA CYS A 18 8.85 -4.22 -5.86
C CYS A 18 8.47 -3.41 -4.63
N PRO A 19 7.61 -3.94 -3.73
CA PRO A 19 7.16 -3.16 -2.57
C PRO A 19 8.27 -2.97 -1.53
N VAL A 20 9.34 -3.75 -1.60
CA VAL A 20 10.47 -3.61 -0.70
C VAL A 20 11.36 -2.45 -1.10
N CYS A 21 11.71 -2.33 -2.38
CA CYS A 21 12.59 -1.25 -2.84
C CYS A 21 11.85 -0.08 -3.51
N GLY A 22 10.56 -0.26 -3.83
CA GLY A 22 9.73 0.83 -4.35
C GLY A 22 9.78 1.02 -5.87
N ASN A 23 10.48 0.19 -6.60
CA ASN A 23 10.58 0.33 -8.05
C ASN A 23 9.34 -0.18 -8.76
N VAL A 24 8.81 0.63 -9.67
CA VAL A 24 7.67 0.28 -10.52
C VAL A 24 8.16 0.15 -11.95
N SER A 25 7.54 -0.74 -12.73
CA SER A 25 7.95 -1.02 -14.11
C SER A 25 7.89 0.17 -15.06
N ASP A 26 7.16 1.22 -14.69
CA ASP A 26 7.09 2.44 -15.50
C ASP A 26 8.23 3.43 -15.20
N GLY A 27 9.21 3.03 -14.38
CA GLY A 27 10.31 3.88 -13.99
C GLY A 27 10.11 4.67 -12.70
N THR A 28 8.94 4.56 -12.10
CA THR A 28 8.61 5.26 -10.87
C THR A 28 9.30 4.61 -9.67
N HIS A 29 9.70 5.43 -8.71
CA HIS A 29 10.23 4.95 -7.44
C HIS A 29 9.33 5.45 -6.31
N LEU A 30 8.75 4.53 -5.56
CA LEU A 30 7.92 4.87 -4.40
C LEU A 30 8.81 5.10 -3.19
N ALA A 31 8.66 6.26 -2.58
CA ALA A 31 9.48 6.65 -1.43
C ALA A 31 8.96 6.02 -0.15
N LEU A 32 9.89 5.69 0.74
CA LEU A 32 9.54 5.14 2.05
C LEU A 32 8.83 6.18 2.89
N VAL A 33 7.71 5.80 3.49
CA VAL A 33 6.97 6.66 4.41
C VAL A 33 7.38 6.28 5.84
N GLU A 34 7.86 7.26 6.59
CA GLU A 34 8.25 7.06 7.98
C GLU A 34 7.07 7.36 8.91
N GLU A 35 7.23 7.07 10.19
CA GLU A 35 6.22 7.32 11.22
C GLU A 35 4.91 6.56 10.99
N VAL A 36 5.01 5.33 10.50
CA VAL A 36 3.88 4.45 10.31
C VAL A 36 3.92 3.32 11.34
N THR A 37 2.74 2.89 11.77
CA THR A 37 2.60 1.76 12.69
C THR A 37 1.51 0.82 12.22
N ALA A 38 1.61 -0.44 12.64
CA ALA A 38 0.62 -1.46 12.33
C ALA A 38 0.23 -2.18 13.61
N GLU A 39 -1.06 -2.50 13.74
CA GLU A 39 -1.60 -3.29 14.84
C GLU A 39 -2.47 -4.40 14.28
N GLY A 40 -2.35 -5.59 14.85
CA GLY A 40 -3.15 -6.75 14.45
C GLY A 40 -2.88 -7.93 15.36
N GLU A 41 -3.80 -8.90 15.38
CA GLU A 41 -3.66 -10.08 16.23
C GLU A 41 -2.60 -11.06 15.72
N HIS A 42 -2.34 -11.06 14.44
CA HIS A 42 -1.46 -12.04 13.81
C HIS A 42 -0.46 -11.36 12.86
N LEU A 43 0.25 -10.35 13.38
CA LEU A 43 1.27 -9.67 12.60
C LEU A 43 2.46 -10.59 12.36
N PRO A 44 3.05 -10.57 11.17
CA PRO A 44 4.25 -11.35 10.92
C PRO A 44 5.45 -10.79 11.67
N TYR A 45 6.46 -11.61 11.82
CA TYR A 45 7.72 -11.22 12.43
C TYR A 45 8.52 -10.44 11.39
N GLY A 46 8.20 -9.17 11.22
CA GLY A 46 8.86 -8.38 10.19
C GLY A 46 8.62 -6.89 10.39
N GLU A 47 9.24 -6.12 9.53
CA GLU A 47 9.10 -4.68 9.55
C GLU A 47 8.00 -4.24 8.60
N LEU A 48 7.20 -3.28 9.04
CA LEU A 48 6.21 -2.63 8.19
C LEU A 48 6.93 -1.73 7.19
N VAL A 49 6.68 -1.95 5.91
CA VAL A 49 7.21 -1.10 4.85
C VAL A 49 6.03 -0.47 4.11
N LEU A 50 5.94 0.84 4.20
CA LEU A 50 4.91 1.61 3.53
C LEU A 50 5.59 2.60 2.60
N ARG A 51 5.26 2.53 1.31
CA ARG A 51 5.86 3.40 0.30
C ARG A 51 4.77 4.11 -0.49
N MET A 52 5.07 5.31 -0.92
CA MET A 52 4.11 6.14 -1.61
C MET A 52 4.81 6.95 -2.71
N GLY A 53 4.14 7.12 -3.83
CA GLY A 53 4.67 7.93 -4.91
C GLY A 53 3.70 8.05 -6.07
N GLU A 54 4.00 8.98 -6.97
CA GLU A 54 3.20 9.20 -8.16
C GLU A 54 3.76 8.41 -9.32
N THR A 55 2.90 7.64 -9.99
CA THR A 55 3.30 6.86 -11.15
C THR A 55 3.31 7.72 -12.42
N ALA A 56 3.90 7.19 -13.49
CA ALA A 56 4.07 7.92 -14.75
C ALA A 56 2.74 8.36 -15.37
N ASN A 57 1.65 7.66 -15.09
CA ASN A 57 0.32 8.04 -15.59
C ASN A 57 -0.44 9.00 -14.67
N GLY A 58 0.23 9.56 -13.66
CA GLY A 58 -0.35 10.57 -12.78
C GLY A 58 -1.14 10.04 -11.61
N ASN A 59 -1.16 8.74 -11.39
CA ASN A 59 -1.83 8.15 -10.23
C ASN A 59 -0.87 8.04 -9.06
N THR A 60 -1.36 8.32 -7.86
CA THR A 60 -0.56 8.14 -6.66
C THR A 60 -0.84 6.77 -6.07
N LEU A 61 0.21 6.00 -5.85
CA LEU A 61 0.12 4.66 -5.28
C LEU A 61 0.73 4.63 -3.89
N LEU A 62 0.09 3.86 -3.03
CA LEU A 62 0.57 3.56 -1.69
C LEU A 62 0.69 2.05 -1.59
N SER A 63 1.87 1.55 -1.24
CA SER A 63 2.06 0.12 -1.04
C SER A 63 2.35 -0.16 0.43
N VAL A 64 1.72 -1.21 0.96
CA VAL A 64 1.87 -1.62 2.36
C VAL A 64 2.24 -3.09 2.37
N CYS A 65 3.37 -3.41 2.96
CA CYS A 65 3.80 -4.80 3.10
C CYS A 65 4.61 -4.99 4.39
N PHE A 66 4.84 -6.25 4.72
CA PHE A 66 5.73 -6.63 5.81
C PHE A 66 6.92 -7.37 5.23
N GLU A 67 8.10 -7.03 5.72
CA GLU A 67 9.36 -7.56 5.21
C GLU A 67 10.13 -8.24 6.33
N VAL A 68 10.68 -9.42 6.01
CA VAL A 68 11.64 -10.12 6.87
C VAL A 68 12.85 -10.46 6.02
N SER A 69 14.00 -9.86 6.34
CA SER A 69 15.25 -10.13 5.64
C SER A 69 15.15 -9.97 4.11
N GLY A 70 14.44 -8.93 3.67
CA GLY A 70 14.26 -8.64 2.24
C GLY A 70 13.16 -9.43 1.57
N LYS A 71 12.43 -10.27 2.29
CA LYS A 71 11.34 -11.07 1.74
C LYS A 71 9.99 -10.58 2.24
N LEU A 72 9.01 -10.62 1.35
CA LEU A 72 7.65 -10.28 1.72
C LEU A 72 7.05 -11.37 2.61
N THR A 73 6.41 -10.94 3.67
CA THR A 73 5.74 -11.84 4.60
C THR A 73 4.28 -11.42 4.69
N ARG A 74 3.37 -12.37 4.46
CA ARG A 74 1.94 -12.09 4.49
C ARG A 74 1.42 -12.09 5.92
N PRO A 75 0.79 -11.01 6.38
CA PRO A 75 0.06 -11.05 7.65
C PRO A 75 -1.22 -11.85 7.49
N LYS A 76 -1.83 -12.20 8.62
CA LYS A 76 -3.11 -12.91 8.65
C LYS A 76 -4.18 -12.01 9.26
N GLY A 77 -5.36 -12.04 8.66
CA GLY A 77 -6.50 -11.31 9.18
C GLY A 77 -6.41 -9.81 8.94
N LYS A 78 -6.91 -9.05 9.88
CA LYS A 78 -7.00 -7.59 9.76
C LYS A 78 -5.81 -6.90 10.39
N VAL A 79 -5.29 -5.89 9.70
CA VAL A 79 -4.18 -5.09 10.18
C VAL A 79 -4.59 -3.61 10.14
N LYS A 80 -4.50 -2.95 11.28
CA LYS A 80 -4.80 -1.52 11.41
C LYS A 80 -3.52 -0.74 11.15
N ILE A 81 -3.56 0.16 10.16
CA ILE A 81 -2.41 0.98 9.78
C ILE A 81 -2.64 2.42 10.22
N THR A 82 -1.64 2.99 10.85
CA THR A 82 -1.64 4.40 11.26
C THR A 82 -0.50 5.10 10.55
N MET A 83 -0.81 6.20 9.87
CA MET A 83 0.19 6.99 9.12
C MET A 83 -0.12 8.48 9.24
N PRO A 84 0.83 9.36 8.85
CA PRO A 84 0.56 10.80 8.90
C PRO A 84 -0.62 11.21 8.02
N ALA A 85 -1.57 11.95 8.58
CA ALA A 85 -2.78 12.34 7.87
C ALA A 85 -2.53 13.37 6.77
N ASP A 86 -1.49 14.16 6.88
CA ASP A 86 -1.18 15.18 5.88
C ASP A 86 -0.79 14.57 4.53
N LEU A 87 -0.37 13.30 4.50
CA LEU A 87 -0.10 12.60 3.25
C LEU A 87 -1.37 12.17 2.53
N LEU A 88 -2.51 12.14 3.23
CA LEU A 88 -3.80 11.75 2.68
C LEU A 88 -4.78 12.92 2.57
N ASN A 89 -4.28 14.14 2.66
CA ASN A 89 -5.13 15.33 2.64
C ASN A 89 -5.81 15.50 1.28
N GLY A 90 -7.15 15.58 1.30
CA GLY A 90 -7.92 15.80 0.09
C GLY A 90 -8.04 14.59 -0.83
N VAL A 91 -7.83 13.38 -0.31
CA VAL A 91 -7.92 12.16 -1.11
C VAL A 91 -8.84 11.12 -0.47
N THR A 92 -9.34 10.20 -1.28
CA THR A 92 -9.98 8.98 -0.83
C THR A 92 -9.09 7.82 -1.23
N LEU A 93 -9.22 6.70 -0.54
CA LEU A 93 -8.42 5.52 -0.78
C LEU A 93 -9.23 4.43 -1.47
N ALA A 94 -8.61 3.76 -2.42
CA ALA A 94 -9.19 2.59 -3.07
C ALA A 94 -8.16 1.45 -3.02
N LEU A 95 -8.59 0.31 -2.51
CA LEU A 95 -7.73 -0.89 -2.49
C LEU A 95 -7.74 -1.51 -3.88
N LEU A 96 -6.57 -1.65 -4.46
CA LEU A 96 -6.41 -2.17 -5.81
C LEU A 96 -6.19 -3.68 -5.76
N ASN A 97 -7.08 -4.42 -6.42
CA ASN A 97 -6.95 -5.87 -6.53
C ASN A 97 -6.03 -6.23 -7.69
N ALA A 98 -5.55 -7.48 -7.69
CA ALA A 98 -4.64 -7.95 -8.73
C ALA A 98 -5.24 -7.90 -10.14
N ASP A 99 -6.55 -8.01 -10.27
CA ASP A 99 -7.26 -7.96 -11.55
C ASP A 99 -7.57 -6.54 -12.02
N GLY A 100 -7.18 -5.53 -11.26
CA GLY A 100 -7.41 -4.12 -11.60
C GLY A 100 -8.69 -3.53 -11.03
N THR A 101 -9.51 -4.32 -10.35
CA THR A 101 -10.70 -3.79 -9.69
C THR A 101 -10.33 -3.05 -8.41
N GLU A 102 -11.13 -2.07 -8.04
CA GLU A 102 -10.88 -1.26 -6.85
C GLU A 102 -12.02 -1.39 -5.86
N ILE A 103 -11.65 -1.46 -4.58
CA ILE A 103 -12.60 -1.52 -3.48
C ILE A 103 -12.38 -0.28 -2.61
N ASP A 104 -13.48 0.37 -2.25
CA ASP A 104 -13.43 1.53 -1.38
C ASP A 104 -12.75 1.18 -0.06
N LEU A 105 -11.78 1.99 0.35
CA LEU A 105 -11.06 1.78 1.59
C LEU A 105 -11.26 3.02 2.47
N PRO A 106 -12.20 2.98 3.41
CA PRO A 106 -12.43 4.13 4.27
C PRO A 106 -11.30 4.30 5.28
N TYR A 107 -11.02 5.55 5.63
CA TYR A 107 -10.08 5.85 6.68
C TYR A 107 -10.62 6.98 7.56
N ILE A 108 -10.11 7.07 8.77
CA ILE A 108 -10.48 8.14 9.70
C ILE A 108 -9.23 8.94 10.06
N VAL A 109 -9.44 10.19 10.45
CA VAL A 109 -8.35 11.06 10.91
C VAL A 109 -8.49 11.23 12.41
N GLU A 110 -7.41 10.88 13.12
CA GLU A 110 -7.33 11.03 14.56
C GLU A 110 -6.12 11.90 14.88
N GLY A 111 -6.37 13.17 15.23
CA GLY A 111 -5.30 14.13 15.47
C GLY A 111 -4.48 14.37 14.19
N GLU A 112 -3.21 14.07 14.22
CA GLU A 112 -2.32 14.24 13.09
C GLU A 112 -2.15 12.94 12.26
N ASN A 113 -2.91 11.90 12.61
CA ASN A 113 -2.77 10.60 11.98
C ASN A 113 -4.03 10.19 11.23
N ALA A 114 -3.82 9.41 10.16
CA ALA A 114 -4.88 8.74 9.44
C ALA A 114 -4.81 7.25 9.75
N VAL A 115 -5.95 6.63 9.93
CA VAL A 115 -6.04 5.23 10.35
C VAL A 115 -6.97 4.48 9.41
N PHE A 116 -6.51 3.36 8.89
CA PHE A 116 -7.33 2.47 8.07
C PHE A 116 -6.96 1.02 8.36
N THR A 117 -7.87 0.10 8.02
CA THR A 117 -7.70 -1.32 8.28
C THR A 117 -7.64 -2.10 6.97
N LEU A 118 -6.62 -2.93 6.84
CA LEU A 118 -6.45 -3.83 5.70
C LEU A 118 -6.79 -5.24 6.14
N ASN A 119 -7.50 -5.99 5.29
CA ASN A 119 -7.83 -7.38 5.54
C ASN A 119 -7.05 -8.27 4.59
N PHE A 120 -6.09 -9.03 5.12
CA PHE A 120 -5.24 -9.91 4.35
C PHE A 120 -5.74 -11.35 4.30
N THR A 121 -6.89 -11.64 4.91
CA THR A 121 -7.42 -13.00 4.99
C THR A 121 -7.64 -13.60 3.59
N ASP A 122 -8.20 -12.81 2.69
CA ASP A 122 -8.51 -13.27 1.33
C ASP A 122 -7.62 -12.60 0.28
N ALA A 123 -6.50 -12.03 0.70
CA ALA A 123 -5.60 -11.35 -0.22
C ALA A 123 -4.86 -12.35 -1.10
N GLU A 124 -4.82 -12.08 -2.39
CA GLU A 124 -4.11 -12.93 -3.35
C GLU A 124 -2.61 -12.69 -3.33
N ILE A 125 -2.20 -11.48 -2.93
CA ILE A 125 -0.80 -11.07 -2.92
C ILE A 125 -0.43 -10.58 -1.52
N PRO A 126 0.86 -10.67 -1.14
CA PRO A 126 1.29 -10.30 0.21
C PRO A 126 1.42 -8.78 0.43
N THR A 127 1.13 -7.98 -0.58
CA THR A 127 1.24 -6.53 -0.52
C THR A 127 -0.11 -5.91 -0.76
N ALA A 128 -0.48 -4.93 0.05
CA ALA A 128 -1.67 -4.13 -0.23
C ALA A 128 -1.27 -2.96 -1.13
N LEU A 129 -1.98 -2.81 -2.24
CA LEU A 129 -1.81 -1.69 -3.15
C LEU A 129 -3.02 -0.78 -3.02
N ILE A 130 -2.77 0.49 -2.81
CA ILE A 130 -3.83 1.47 -2.56
C ILE A 130 -3.62 2.63 -3.53
N ARG A 131 -4.70 3.01 -4.22
CA ARG A 131 -4.67 4.18 -5.08
C ARG A 131 -5.29 5.36 -4.33
N LEU A 132 -4.61 6.50 -4.36
CA LEU A 132 -5.11 7.74 -3.78
C LEU A 132 -5.86 8.51 -4.85
N ILE A 133 -7.14 8.76 -4.60
CA ILE A 133 -8.03 9.44 -5.54
C ILE A 133 -8.31 10.84 -5.01
N PRO A 134 -7.88 11.90 -5.73
CA PRO A 134 -8.20 13.26 -5.28
C PRO A 134 -9.70 13.47 -5.19
N THR A 135 -10.15 14.05 -4.09
CA THR A 135 -11.56 14.43 -3.97
C THR A 135 -11.79 15.66 -4.81
N ALA A 136 -12.78 15.59 -5.69
CA ALA A 136 -13.12 16.72 -6.54
C ALA A 136 -13.86 17.77 -5.72
N GLU A 137 -13.49 19.00 -5.92
CA GLU A 137 -14.21 20.13 -5.36
C GLU A 137 -14.73 21.02 -6.47
#